data_341c3fd4f865e98d92f2f3c961363042
#
_entry.id   341c3fd4f865e98d92f2f3c961363042
#
_cell.length_a   1.000
_cell.length_b   1.000
_cell.length_c   1.000
_cell.angle_alpha   90.00
_cell.angle_beta   90.00
_cell.angle_gamma   90.00
#
_symmetry.space_group_name_H-M   'P 1'
#
loop_
_entity.id
_entity.type
_entity.pdbx_description
1 polymer ?
#
loop_
_entity_poly.entity_id
_entity_poly.type
_entity_poly.pdbx_seq_one_letter_code
_entity_poly.pdbx_strand_id
1 'polypeptide(L)'
;GSVENEGKKEFGYAQVSLQNKSSLFSNLDKNLDVWMSHGDKVTSLPDGYETVAVSDNSPIAAFENSEKKYFGLQFHPEVTHTKKGLEIIDNFIKECDVERRWTEEDILKTIADEVDTKVQDGKVLLALSGGVDSTVLASVLYKSLGERLICVMVDHGLLRKNEAQNVVQNLAEKIGLEVNLVNAQDRFLSVLKGIKDPEEKRKIIGKTFIEVF
;
A
#
# COMPACT_ATOMS: atom_id res chain seq x y z
N GLY A 1 -28.96 13.07 3.00
CA GLY A 1 -28.56 12.60 1.71
C GLY A 1 -28.98 11.15 1.47
N SER A 2 -28.93 10.72 0.21
CA SER A 2 -29.31 9.37 -0.20
C SER A 2 -28.21 8.73 -1.04
N VAL A 3 -28.08 7.42 -0.89
CA VAL A 3 -27.19 6.56 -1.70
C VAL A 3 -28.02 5.45 -2.31
N GLU A 4 -27.84 5.19 -3.58
CA GLU A 4 -28.59 4.18 -4.32
C GLU A 4 -27.64 3.21 -5.05
N ASN A 5 -28.05 1.94 -5.12
CA ASN A 5 -27.37 0.88 -5.86
C ASN A 5 -28.16 0.52 -7.12
N GLU A 6 -28.67 1.53 -7.83
CA GLU A 6 -29.41 1.35 -9.06
C GLU A 6 -28.72 2.02 -10.25
N GLY A 7 -28.88 1.43 -11.44
CA GLY A 7 -28.34 1.96 -12.67
C GLY A 7 -26.97 1.46 -13.08
N LYS A 8 -26.27 2.23 -13.90
CA LYS A 8 -24.94 1.87 -14.41
C LYS A 8 -23.88 2.07 -13.34
N LYS A 9 -23.12 1.01 -13.10
CA LYS A 9 -21.92 1.05 -12.26
C LYS A 9 -20.75 1.65 -13.05
N GLU A 10 -19.81 2.29 -12.35
CA GLU A 10 -18.63 2.86 -12.99
C GLU A 10 -17.36 2.17 -12.46
N PHE A 11 -16.68 1.47 -13.37
CA PHE A 11 -15.39 0.83 -13.10
C PHE A 11 -14.40 1.18 -14.21
N GLY A 12 -13.26 1.74 -13.82
CA GLY A 12 -12.22 2.13 -14.75
C GLY A 12 -12.24 3.63 -15.10
N TYR A 13 -11.80 3.95 -16.30
CA TYR A 13 -11.71 5.32 -16.79
C TYR A 13 -13.09 5.98 -16.89
N ALA A 14 -13.15 7.20 -16.39
CA ALA A 14 -14.31 8.09 -16.55
C ALA A 14 -13.83 9.54 -16.66
N GLN A 15 -14.72 10.41 -17.16
CA GLN A 15 -14.51 11.84 -17.16
C GLN A 15 -15.51 12.50 -16.21
N VAL A 16 -15.03 13.41 -15.37
CA VAL A 16 -15.88 14.25 -14.53
C VAL A 16 -15.83 15.69 -15.02
N SER A 17 -16.99 16.37 -14.96
CA SER A 17 -17.12 17.79 -15.28
C SER A 17 -17.36 18.59 -14.02
N LEU A 18 -16.50 19.57 -13.76
CA LEU A 18 -16.64 20.49 -12.63
C LEU A 18 -17.83 21.43 -12.87
N GLN A 19 -18.70 21.55 -11.86
CA GLN A 19 -19.94 22.34 -11.93
C GLN A 19 -19.79 23.69 -11.22
N ASN A 20 -19.27 23.68 -10.02
CA ASN A 20 -19.12 24.84 -9.15
C ASN A 20 -17.63 25.06 -8.80
N LYS A 21 -17.33 26.29 -8.33
CA LYS A 21 -15.99 26.56 -7.80
C LYS A 21 -15.82 25.79 -6.50
N SER A 22 -14.69 25.11 -6.39
CA SER A 22 -14.28 24.36 -5.21
C SER A 22 -12.79 24.59 -4.97
N SER A 23 -12.39 24.76 -3.73
CA SER A 23 -11.00 24.86 -3.36
C SER A 23 -10.23 23.58 -3.69
N LEU A 24 -10.90 22.42 -3.56
CA LEU A 24 -10.35 21.11 -3.89
C LEU A 24 -9.89 20.99 -5.36
N PHE A 25 -10.62 21.65 -6.26
CA PHE A 25 -10.32 21.66 -7.72
C PHE A 25 -9.68 22.96 -8.18
N SER A 26 -9.09 23.74 -7.29
CA SER A 26 -8.41 24.98 -7.63
C SER A 26 -7.31 24.77 -8.65
N ASN A 27 -7.28 25.61 -9.69
CA ASN A 27 -6.32 25.57 -10.80
C ASN A 27 -6.36 24.29 -11.66
N LEU A 28 -7.46 23.55 -11.63
CA LEU A 28 -7.67 22.39 -12.49
C LEU A 28 -8.60 22.71 -13.65
N ASP A 29 -8.49 21.93 -14.72
CA ASP A 29 -9.34 22.03 -15.90
C ASP A 29 -10.79 21.68 -15.57
N LYS A 30 -11.74 22.20 -16.35
CA LYS A 30 -13.17 21.95 -16.19
C LYS A 30 -13.53 20.46 -16.30
N ASN A 31 -12.83 19.71 -17.11
CA ASN A 31 -13.03 18.28 -17.30
C ASN A 31 -11.77 17.52 -16.85
N LEU A 32 -11.95 16.52 -16.01
CA LEU A 32 -10.85 15.73 -15.44
C LEU A 32 -11.01 14.25 -15.79
N ASP A 33 -9.91 13.63 -16.21
CA ASP A 33 -9.82 12.20 -16.39
C ASP A 33 -9.57 11.54 -15.03
N VAL A 34 -10.47 10.66 -14.62
CA VAL A 34 -10.46 10.04 -13.29
C VAL A 34 -10.65 8.52 -13.38
N TRP A 35 -10.36 7.83 -12.29
CA TRP A 35 -10.60 6.40 -12.15
C TRP A 35 -11.72 6.12 -11.17
N MET A 36 -12.77 5.46 -11.65
CA MET A 36 -13.95 5.07 -10.88
C MET A 36 -13.86 3.60 -10.46
N SER A 37 -14.40 3.29 -9.28
CA SER A 37 -14.55 1.91 -8.81
C SER A 37 -15.72 1.81 -7.84
N HIS A 38 -16.95 1.96 -8.34
CA HIS A 38 -18.14 1.95 -7.49
C HIS A 38 -19.37 1.34 -8.16
N GLY A 39 -20.22 0.72 -7.33
CA GLY A 39 -21.56 0.26 -7.69
C GLY A 39 -22.65 1.18 -7.15
N ASP A 40 -22.39 1.79 -6.00
CA ASP A 40 -23.30 2.71 -5.33
C ASP A 40 -22.98 4.15 -5.71
N LYS A 41 -23.98 5.01 -5.74
CA LYS A 41 -23.81 6.43 -6.04
C LYS A 41 -24.64 7.31 -5.12
N VAL A 42 -24.12 8.49 -4.85
CA VAL A 42 -24.84 9.52 -4.11
C VAL A 42 -25.86 10.14 -5.06
N THR A 43 -27.13 10.16 -4.66
CA THR A 43 -28.25 10.72 -5.45
C THR A 43 -28.82 11.98 -4.87
N SER A 44 -28.64 12.21 -3.57
CA SER A 44 -28.98 13.49 -2.94
C SER A 44 -27.99 13.83 -1.83
N LEU A 45 -27.74 15.12 -1.64
CA LEU A 45 -26.89 15.65 -0.58
C LEU A 45 -27.71 16.10 0.61
N PRO A 46 -27.17 16.10 1.84
CA PRO A 46 -27.78 16.75 2.99
C PRO A 46 -27.67 18.27 2.88
N ASP A 47 -28.39 18.99 3.71
CA ASP A 47 -28.36 20.46 3.76
C ASP A 47 -26.94 20.98 4.03
N GLY A 48 -26.57 22.05 3.32
CA GLY A 48 -25.28 22.71 3.43
C GLY A 48 -24.16 22.04 2.62
N TYR A 49 -24.49 21.00 1.85
CA TYR A 49 -23.56 20.42 0.86
C TYR A 49 -23.96 20.77 -0.54
N GLU A 50 -22.97 20.95 -1.42
CA GLU A 50 -23.18 21.24 -2.84
C GLU A 50 -22.40 20.27 -3.73
N THR A 51 -22.97 20.00 -4.91
CA THR A 51 -22.32 19.20 -5.93
C THR A 51 -21.27 20.05 -6.63
N VAL A 52 -20.02 19.56 -6.69
CA VAL A 52 -18.91 20.28 -7.32
C VAL A 52 -18.41 19.58 -8.59
N ALA A 53 -18.70 18.28 -8.76
CA ALA A 53 -18.44 17.57 -10.02
C ALA A 53 -19.50 16.51 -10.30
N VAL A 54 -19.70 16.22 -11.59
CA VAL A 54 -20.61 15.19 -12.11
C VAL A 54 -19.89 14.31 -13.13
N SER A 55 -20.36 13.06 -13.32
CA SER A 55 -20.01 12.21 -14.45
C SER A 55 -21.26 11.85 -15.26
N ASP A 56 -21.10 11.19 -16.39
CA ASP A 56 -22.22 10.73 -17.22
C ASP A 56 -23.19 9.79 -16.48
N ASN A 57 -22.66 9.03 -15.51
CA ASN A 57 -23.44 8.04 -14.77
C ASN A 57 -23.59 8.36 -13.27
N SER A 58 -22.92 9.40 -12.78
CA SER A 58 -23.00 9.82 -11.39
C SER A 58 -23.36 11.31 -11.29
N PRO A 59 -24.60 11.63 -10.86
CA PRO A 59 -25.06 13.01 -10.73
C PRO A 59 -24.29 13.79 -9.66
N ILE A 60 -23.61 13.09 -8.75
CA ILE A 60 -22.77 13.65 -7.70
C ILE A 60 -21.47 12.85 -7.67
N ALA A 61 -20.53 13.21 -8.55
CA ALA A 61 -19.18 12.59 -8.58
C ALA A 61 -18.24 13.23 -7.57
N ALA A 62 -18.51 14.48 -7.17
CA ALA A 62 -17.84 15.13 -6.04
C ALA A 62 -18.79 16.15 -5.41
N PHE A 63 -18.65 16.33 -4.09
CA PHE A 63 -19.42 17.28 -3.32
C PHE A 63 -18.58 17.88 -2.20
N GLU A 64 -19.01 19.05 -1.69
CA GLU A 64 -18.36 19.67 -0.55
C GLU A 64 -19.33 20.37 0.41
N ASN A 65 -18.87 20.60 1.61
CA ASN A 65 -19.38 21.59 2.54
C ASN A 65 -18.21 22.50 2.91
N SER A 66 -18.13 23.66 2.28
CA SER A 66 -17.00 24.59 2.43
C SER A 66 -16.85 25.11 3.87
N GLU A 67 -17.98 25.31 4.58
CA GLU A 67 -18.01 25.80 5.95
C GLU A 67 -17.38 24.81 6.92
N LYS A 68 -17.68 23.51 6.73
CA LYS A 68 -17.15 22.42 7.55
C LYS A 68 -15.84 21.83 7.02
N LYS A 69 -15.39 22.27 5.86
CA LYS A 69 -14.25 21.69 5.13
C LYS A 69 -14.39 20.18 4.89
N TYR A 70 -15.59 19.74 4.55
CA TYR A 70 -15.87 18.33 4.21
C TYR A 70 -15.97 18.17 2.71
N PHE A 71 -15.22 17.22 2.19
CA PHE A 71 -15.16 16.91 0.75
C PHE A 71 -15.45 15.43 0.53
N GLY A 72 -16.21 15.12 -0.50
CA GLY A 72 -16.49 13.76 -0.92
C GLY A 72 -16.18 13.56 -2.39
N LEU A 73 -15.51 12.48 -2.73
CA LEU A 73 -15.17 12.06 -4.09
C LEU A 73 -15.71 10.66 -4.34
N GLN A 74 -16.30 10.45 -5.51
CA GLN A 74 -16.74 9.12 -5.95
C GLN A 74 -15.62 8.37 -6.69
N PHE A 75 -14.59 9.09 -7.14
CA PHE A 75 -13.42 8.55 -7.84
C PHE A 75 -12.19 8.49 -6.92
N HIS A 76 -11.16 7.78 -7.38
CA HIS A 76 -9.92 7.56 -6.67
C HIS A 76 -8.84 8.58 -7.08
N PRO A 77 -8.56 9.62 -6.29
CA PRO A 77 -7.50 10.57 -6.59
C PRO A 77 -6.09 10.00 -6.36
N GLU A 78 -5.95 8.96 -5.55
CA GLU A 78 -4.67 8.36 -5.16
C GLU A 78 -4.03 7.47 -6.22
N VAL A 79 -4.81 7.02 -7.21
CA VAL A 79 -4.31 6.10 -8.24
C VAL A 79 -3.69 6.85 -9.41
N THR A 80 -2.69 6.26 -10.06
CA THR A 80 -1.98 6.85 -11.20
C THR A 80 -2.87 7.13 -12.41
N HIS A 81 -4.00 6.45 -12.52
CA HIS A 81 -4.98 6.62 -13.60
C HIS A 81 -5.79 7.91 -13.48
N THR A 82 -5.88 8.52 -12.30
CA THR A 82 -6.43 9.86 -12.09
C THR A 82 -5.32 10.87 -12.32
N LYS A 83 -5.25 11.43 -13.55
CA LYS A 83 -4.11 12.24 -14.01
C LYS A 83 -3.79 13.44 -13.11
N LYS A 84 -4.83 14.05 -12.52
CA LYS A 84 -4.73 15.24 -11.65
C LYS A 84 -4.95 14.89 -10.16
N GLY A 85 -4.81 13.61 -9.80
CA GLY A 85 -5.09 13.13 -8.46
C GLY A 85 -4.20 13.76 -7.38
N LEU A 86 -2.91 13.87 -7.65
CA LEU A 86 -1.96 14.49 -6.72
C LEU A 86 -2.25 15.98 -6.47
N GLU A 87 -2.67 16.73 -7.51
CA GLU A 87 -3.06 18.13 -7.36
C GLU A 87 -4.32 18.27 -6.52
N ILE A 88 -5.29 17.36 -6.67
CA ILE A 88 -6.51 17.32 -5.84
C ILE A 88 -6.15 17.07 -4.38
N ILE A 89 -5.30 16.07 -4.11
CA ILE A 89 -4.82 15.75 -2.75
C ILE A 89 -4.03 16.93 -2.16
N ASP A 90 -3.19 17.58 -2.96
CA ASP A 90 -2.42 18.75 -2.55
C ASP A 90 -3.32 19.92 -2.15
N ASN A 91 -4.37 20.18 -2.93
CA ASN A 91 -5.36 21.20 -2.61
C ASN A 91 -6.11 20.87 -1.31
N PHE A 92 -6.48 19.60 -1.09
CA PHE A 92 -7.10 19.16 0.17
C PHE A 92 -6.19 19.38 1.37
N ILE A 93 -4.89 19.05 1.27
CA ILE A 93 -3.91 19.26 2.35
C ILE A 93 -3.78 20.76 2.67
N LYS A 94 -3.81 21.64 1.64
CA LYS A 94 -3.80 23.09 1.85
C LYS A 94 -5.06 23.58 2.58
N GLU A 95 -6.23 23.04 2.24
CA GLU A 95 -7.48 23.37 2.93
C GLU A 95 -7.49 22.93 4.41
N CYS A 96 -6.79 21.84 4.74
CA CYS A 96 -6.64 21.35 6.09
C CYS A 96 -5.66 22.17 6.94
N ASP A 97 -4.92 23.11 6.33
CA ASP A 97 -3.88 23.92 7.00
C ASP A 97 -2.84 23.04 7.73
N VAL A 98 -2.52 21.90 7.15
CA VAL A 98 -1.56 20.93 7.71
C VAL A 98 -0.16 21.28 7.30
N GLU A 99 0.72 21.48 8.27
CA GLU A 99 2.15 21.63 7.99
C GLU A 99 2.75 20.28 7.54
N ARG A 100 3.43 20.29 6.41
CA ARG A 100 4.18 19.12 5.90
C ARG A 100 5.47 18.95 6.68
N ARG A 101 5.38 18.41 7.89
CA ARG A 101 6.55 18.20 8.76
C ARG A 101 7.09 16.78 8.70
N TRP A 102 6.36 15.85 8.07
CA TRP A 102 6.73 14.44 8.03
C TRP A 102 7.41 14.12 6.69
N THR A 103 8.68 13.80 6.78
CA THR A 103 9.50 13.38 5.65
C THR A 103 9.80 11.88 5.74
N GLU A 104 10.32 11.30 4.65
CA GLU A 104 10.79 9.91 4.67
C GLU A 104 11.89 9.70 5.73
N GLU A 105 12.72 10.71 5.96
CA GLU A 105 13.77 10.69 6.98
C GLU A 105 13.17 10.64 8.40
N ASP A 106 12.09 11.39 8.66
CA ASP A 106 11.39 11.36 9.95
C ASP A 106 10.76 9.98 10.22
N ILE A 107 10.20 9.35 9.19
CA ILE A 107 9.66 7.98 9.27
C ILE A 107 10.77 7.00 9.63
N LEU A 108 11.90 7.04 8.92
CA LEU A 108 13.03 6.15 9.18
C LEU A 108 13.60 6.37 10.58
N LYS A 109 13.70 7.61 11.03
CA LYS A 109 14.13 7.95 12.39
C LYS A 109 13.18 7.40 13.44
N THR A 110 11.86 7.60 13.25
CA THR A 110 10.85 7.08 14.18
C THR A 110 10.93 5.57 14.29
N ILE A 111 11.10 4.86 13.16
CA ILE A 111 11.28 3.40 13.15
C ILE A 111 12.56 3.01 13.90
N ALA A 112 13.67 3.70 13.68
CA ALA A 112 14.93 3.44 14.35
C ALA A 112 14.80 3.61 15.87
N ASP A 113 14.21 4.71 16.33
CA ASP A 113 13.98 5.00 17.75
C ASP A 113 13.06 3.95 18.42
N GLU A 114 12.01 3.51 17.72
CA GLU A 114 11.15 2.42 18.21
C GLU A 114 11.88 1.08 18.30
N VAL A 115 12.69 0.75 17.30
CA VAL A 115 13.49 -0.47 17.27
C VAL A 115 14.49 -0.49 18.43
N ASP A 116 15.24 0.59 18.63
CA ASP A 116 16.21 0.69 19.72
C ASP A 116 15.54 0.59 21.09
N THR A 117 14.38 1.23 21.25
CA THR A 117 13.61 1.15 22.51
C THR A 117 13.13 -0.27 22.82
N LYS A 118 12.66 -1.01 21.81
CA LYS A 118 12.10 -2.36 21.96
C LYS A 118 13.16 -3.44 22.06
N VAL A 119 14.23 -3.30 21.29
CA VAL A 119 15.28 -4.34 21.17
C VAL A 119 16.36 -4.19 22.24
N GLN A 120 16.65 -2.95 22.64
CA GLN A 120 17.73 -2.64 23.59
C GLN A 120 19.05 -3.33 23.16
N ASP A 121 19.64 -4.17 24.01
CA ASP A 121 20.88 -4.93 23.72
C ASP A 121 20.61 -6.29 23.04
N GLY A 122 19.36 -6.59 22.73
CA GLY A 122 18.95 -7.86 22.12
C GLY A 122 19.31 -7.97 20.64
N LYS A 123 19.04 -9.13 20.08
CA LYS A 123 19.14 -9.41 18.64
C LYS A 123 17.77 -9.54 18.02
N VAL A 124 17.66 -9.22 16.75
CA VAL A 124 16.44 -9.40 15.95
C VAL A 124 16.66 -10.48 14.91
N LEU A 125 15.75 -11.43 14.85
CA LEU A 125 15.69 -12.44 13.81
C LEU A 125 14.65 -12.00 12.76
N LEU A 126 15.06 -11.87 11.51
CA LEU A 126 14.20 -11.50 10.40
C LEU A 126 14.14 -12.61 9.36
N ALA A 127 12.93 -13.11 9.11
CA ALA A 127 12.66 -14.02 8.01
C ALA A 127 12.53 -13.24 6.69
N LEU A 128 13.37 -13.56 5.72
CA LEU A 128 13.34 -12.98 4.39
C LEU A 128 12.55 -13.87 3.43
N SER A 129 11.58 -13.27 2.74
CA SER A 129 10.81 -13.94 1.68
C SER A 129 11.38 -13.72 0.29
N GLY A 130 12.34 -12.79 0.14
CA GLY A 130 12.83 -12.33 -1.16
C GLY A 130 11.94 -11.29 -1.83
N GLY A 131 10.78 -10.96 -1.27
CA GLY A 131 9.90 -9.90 -1.73
C GLY A 131 10.39 -8.50 -1.35
N VAL A 132 9.81 -7.47 -1.98
CA VAL A 132 10.18 -6.05 -1.76
C VAL A 132 10.03 -5.66 -0.29
N ASP A 133 8.91 -6.00 0.35
CA ASP A 133 8.60 -5.58 1.72
C ASP A 133 9.63 -6.10 2.73
N SER A 134 9.96 -7.40 2.66
CA SER A 134 10.95 -8.00 3.56
C SER A 134 12.36 -7.47 3.31
N THR A 135 12.69 -7.12 2.06
CA THR A 135 13.99 -6.53 1.68
C THR A 135 14.12 -5.09 2.19
N VAL A 136 13.06 -4.28 2.05
CA VAL A 136 13.01 -2.92 2.59
C VAL A 136 13.11 -2.95 4.12
N LEU A 137 12.33 -3.82 4.77
CA LEU A 137 12.40 -3.98 6.22
C LEU A 137 13.81 -4.38 6.69
N ALA A 138 14.45 -5.35 6.01
CA ALA A 138 15.83 -5.73 6.30
C ALA A 138 16.78 -4.54 6.20
N SER A 139 16.66 -3.73 5.14
CA SER A 139 17.52 -2.57 4.92
C SER A 139 17.34 -1.49 6.00
N VAL A 140 16.10 -1.25 6.43
CA VAL A 140 15.79 -0.29 7.51
C VAL A 140 16.31 -0.78 8.85
N LEU A 141 16.03 -2.03 9.20
CA LEU A 141 16.51 -2.63 10.46
C LEU A 141 18.03 -2.74 10.51
N TYR A 142 18.69 -3.05 9.39
CA TYR A 142 20.14 -3.14 9.36
C TYR A 142 20.84 -1.80 9.64
N LYS A 143 20.25 -0.69 9.18
CA LYS A 143 20.75 0.65 9.50
C LYS A 143 20.75 0.96 11.00
N SER A 144 19.76 0.44 11.75
CA SER A 144 19.62 0.70 13.19
C SER A 144 20.35 -0.35 14.04
N LEU A 145 20.30 -1.61 13.66
CA LEU A 145 20.76 -2.73 14.47
C LEU A 145 22.17 -3.23 14.10
N GLY A 146 22.61 -3.01 12.86
CA GLY A 146 23.87 -3.56 12.37
C GLY A 146 23.94 -5.07 12.52
N GLU A 147 25.01 -5.57 13.17
CA GLU A 147 25.26 -7.00 13.41
C GLU A 147 24.26 -7.66 14.39
N ARG A 148 23.42 -6.88 15.06
CA ARG A 148 22.35 -7.41 15.91
C ARG A 148 21.15 -7.91 15.10
N LEU A 149 21.09 -7.60 13.79
CA LEU A 149 20.09 -8.14 12.87
C LEU A 149 20.58 -9.46 12.28
N ILE A 150 19.85 -10.54 12.53
CA ILE A 150 20.08 -11.86 11.97
C ILE A 150 19.03 -12.10 10.89
N CYS A 151 19.45 -12.10 9.64
CA CYS A 151 18.55 -12.40 8.52
C CYS A 151 18.65 -13.86 8.12
N VAL A 152 17.49 -14.50 7.92
CA VAL A 152 17.41 -15.89 7.49
C VAL A 152 16.50 -15.98 6.27
N MET A 153 16.99 -16.61 5.22
CA MET A 153 16.21 -16.97 4.04
C MET A 153 16.13 -18.48 3.91
N VAL A 154 14.93 -19.01 3.74
CA VAL A 154 14.69 -20.46 3.58
C VAL A 154 14.47 -20.75 2.12
N ASP A 155 15.36 -21.54 1.52
CA ASP A 155 15.11 -22.15 0.19
C ASP A 155 14.27 -23.42 0.38
N HIS A 156 12.99 -23.29 0.11
CA HIS A 156 11.99 -24.34 0.25
C HIS A 156 11.74 -25.14 -1.05
N GLY A 157 12.53 -24.92 -2.10
CA GLY A 157 12.40 -25.63 -3.37
C GLY A 157 11.24 -25.21 -4.26
N LEU A 158 10.46 -24.19 -3.86
CA LEU A 158 9.33 -23.63 -4.62
C LEU A 158 9.59 -22.20 -5.10
N LEU A 159 10.81 -21.71 -4.89
CA LEU A 159 11.27 -20.41 -5.38
C LEU A 159 11.52 -20.45 -6.89
N ARG A 160 11.63 -19.28 -7.51
CA ARG A 160 12.10 -19.16 -8.88
C ARG A 160 13.56 -19.61 -8.98
N LYS A 161 14.00 -19.97 -10.18
CA LYS A 161 15.37 -20.40 -10.42
C LYS A 161 16.37 -19.35 -9.90
N ASN A 162 17.27 -19.77 -9.01
CA ASN A 162 18.31 -18.95 -8.37
C ASN A 162 17.78 -17.74 -7.54
N GLU A 163 16.50 -17.70 -7.20
CA GLU A 163 15.91 -16.55 -6.48
C GLU A 163 16.56 -16.36 -5.11
N ALA A 164 16.72 -17.43 -4.33
CA ALA A 164 17.35 -17.37 -3.02
C ALA A 164 18.78 -16.82 -3.08
N GLN A 165 19.59 -17.36 -3.99
CA GLN A 165 20.98 -16.94 -4.19
C GLN A 165 21.09 -15.48 -4.63
N ASN A 166 20.22 -15.07 -5.57
CA ASN A 166 20.16 -13.68 -6.05
C ASN A 166 19.79 -12.69 -4.94
N VAL A 167 18.84 -13.04 -4.06
CA VAL A 167 18.46 -12.19 -2.93
C VAL A 167 19.61 -12.03 -1.96
N VAL A 168 20.24 -13.13 -1.56
CA VAL A 168 21.41 -13.13 -0.66
C VAL A 168 22.54 -12.28 -1.21
N GLN A 169 22.90 -12.52 -2.47
CA GLN A 169 23.96 -11.77 -3.15
C GLN A 169 23.66 -10.27 -3.26
N ASN A 170 22.45 -9.91 -3.68
CA ASN A 170 22.03 -8.51 -3.79
C ASN A 170 22.08 -7.75 -2.47
N LEU A 171 21.68 -8.39 -1.35
CA LEU A 171 21.71 -7.77 -0.03
C LEU A 171 23.14 -7.59 0.46
N ALA A 172 24.00 -8.58 0.25
CA ALA A 172 25.42 -8.48 0.60
C ALA A 172 26.15 -7.39 -0.21
N GLU A 173 25.93 -7.35 -1.53
CA GLU A 173 26.63 -6.39 -2.42
C GLU A 173 26.13 -4.95 -2.26
N LYS A 174 24.82 -4.74 -2.07
CA LYS A 174 24.25 -3.38 -2.06
C LYS A 174 24.25 -2.70 -0.70
N ILE A 175 24.10 -3.47 0.38
CA ILE A 175 23.96 -2.90 1.73
C ILE A 175 24.88 -3.56 2.77
N GLY A 176 25.69 -4.53 2.38
CA GLY A 176 26.60 -5.23 3.28
C GLY A 176 25.90 -6.16 4.27
N LEU A 177 24.64 -6.53 4.03
CA LEU A 177 23.86 -7.38 4.93
C LEU A 177 24.10 -8.86 4.61
N GLU A 178 24.63 -9.58 5.58
CA GLU A 178 24.79 -11.03 5.50
C GLU A 178 23.45 -11.73 5.78
N VAL A 179 23.10 -12.71 4.95
CA VAL A 179 21.87 -13.49 5.06
C VAL A 179 22.20 -14.96 5.20
N ASN A 180 21.69 -15.60 6.25
CA ASN A 180 21.80 -17.03 6.45
C ASN A 180 20.82 -17.75 5.50
N LEU A 181 21.34 -18.42 4.47
CA LEU A 181 20.54 -19.23 3.56
C LEU A 181 20.39 -20.65 4.09
N VAL A 182 19.17 -21.03 4.44
CA VAL A 182 18.84 -22.39 4.90
C VAL A 182 18.26 -23.18 3.75
N ASN A 183 18.94 -24.24 3.32
CA ASN A 183 18.40 -25.17 2.34
C ASN A 183 17.46 -26.18 3.04
N ALA A 184 16.17 -26.05 2.76
CA ALA A 184 15.11 -26.93 3.31
C ALA A 184 14.28 -27.60 2.20
N GLN A 185 14.77 -27.61 0.95
CA GLN A 185 14.04 -28.09 -0.23
C GLN A 185 13.47 -29.49 -0.02
N ASP A 186 14.31 -30.46 0.39
CA ASP A 186 13.88 -31.85 0.59
C ASP A 186 12.78 -31.97 1.64
N ARG A 187 12.88 -31.19 2.73
CA ARG A 187 11.88 -31.16 3.81
C ARG A 187 10.53 -30.69 3.29
N PHE A 188 10.47 -29.57 2.59
CA PHE A 188 9.23 -29.03 2.04
C PHE A 188 8.64 -29.92 0.97
N LEU A 189 9.45 -30.39 0.03
CA LEU A 189 8.98 -31.22 -1.08
C LEU A 189 8.46 -32.58 -0.57
N SER A 190 9.08 -33.16 0.47
CA SER A 190 8.62 -34.43 1.03
C SER A 190 7.24 -34.34 1.68
N VAL A 191 6.97 -33.28 2.47
CA VAL A 191 5.68 -33.09 3.16
C VAL A 191 4.57 -32.67 2.20
N LEU A 192 4.90 -32.11 1.04
CA LEU A 192 3.95 -31.71 0.01
C LEU A 192 3.62 -32.82 -0.99
N LYS A 193 4.37 -33.94 -0.95
CA LYS A 193 4.17 -35.04 -1.90
C LYS A 193 2.77 -35.62 -1.80
N GLY A 194 2.04 -35.62 -2.92
CA GLY A 194 0.67 -36.15 -3.02
C GLY A 194 -0.43 -35.21 -2.58
N ILE A 195 -0.13 -34.07 -1.98
CA ILE A 195 -1.11 -33.06 -1.59
C ILE A 195 -1.57 -32.30 -2.86
N LYS A 196 -2.87 -32.28 -3.12
CA LYS A 196 -3.45 -31.62 -4.30
C LYS A 196 -4.19 -30.33 -3.95
N ASP A 197 -4.85 -30.31 -2.81
CA ASP A 197 -5.63 -29.16 -2.36
C ASP A 197 -4.74 -27.95 -2.07
N PRO A 198 -5.02 -26.76 -2.64
CA PRO A 198 -4.20 -25.56 -2.46
C PRO A 198 -4.18 -25.06 -1.03
N GLU A 199 -5.29 -25.14 -0.31
CA GLU A 199 -5.38 -24.65 1.07
C GLU A 199 -4.64 -25.58 2.02
N GLU A 200 -4.69 -26.88 1.80
CA GLU A 200 -3.89 -27.85 2.55
C GLU A 200 -2.39 -27.63 2.31
N LYS A 201 -1.97 -27.39 1.05
CA LYS A 201 -0.58 -27.01 0.74
C LYS A 201 -0.14 -25.77 1.51
N ARG A 202 -0.95 -24.73 1.50
CA ARG A 202 -0.66 -23.47 2.20
C ARG A 202 -0.43 -23.68 3.69
N LYS A 203 -1.29 -24.48 4.34
CA LYS A 203 -1.16 -24.83 5.78
C LYS A 203 0.11 -25.62 6.07
N ILE A 204 0.41 -26.62 5.25
CA ILE A 204 1.62 -27.45 5.42
C ILE A 204 2.87 -26.60 5.24
N ILE A 205 2.92 -25.75 4.21
CA ILE A 205 4.03 -24.84 3.97
C ILE A 205 4.24 -23.92 5.18
N GLY A 206 3.18 -23.25 5.65
CA GLY A 206 3.27 -22.37 6.81
C GLY A 206 3.77 -23.08 8.08
N LYS A 207 3.25 -24.28 8.38
CA LYS A 207 3.71 -25.10 9.50
C LYS A 207 5.20 -25.47 9.36
N THR A 208 5.60 -25.91 8.16
CA THR A 208 6.99 -26.33 7.91
C THR A 208 7.96 -25.16 8.04
N PHE A 209 7.54 -23.94 7.65
CA PHE A 209 8.36 -22.74 7.90
C PHE A 209 8.62 -22.52 9.39
N ILE A 210 7.58 -22.58 10.22
CA ILE A 210 7.73 -22.40 11.68
C ILE A 210 8.67 -23.44 12.29
N GLU A 211 8.68 -24.66 11.76
CA GLU A 211 9.55 -25.74 12.23
C GLU A 211 11.02 -25.63 11.75
N VAL A 212 11.26 -24.89 10.65
CA VAL A 212 12.60 -24.64 10.10
C VAL A 212 13.25 -23.44 10.77
N PHE A 213 12.45 -22.44 11.17
CA PHE A 213 12.86 -21.26 11.93
C PHE A 213 13.08 -21.59 13.40
#